data_92db665e3471a5e2ae1d22742ebea3ba
#
_entry.id   92db665e3471a5e2ae1d22742ebea3ba
#
_cell.length_a   1.000
_cell.length_b   1.000
_cell.length_c   1.000
_cell.angle_alpha   90.00
_cell.angle_beta   90.00
_cell.angle_gamma   90.00
#
_symmetry.space_group_name_H-M   'P 1'
#
loop_
_entity.id
_entity.type
_entity.pdbx_description
1 polymer ?
#
loop_
_entity_poly.entity_id
_entity_poly.type
_entity_poly.pdbx_seq_one_letter_code
_entity_poly.pdbx_strand_id
1 'polypeptide(L)'
;MCSMDRIENTNCSQLDFFREMQLTVNLSSHPACIRLRDGSFSHFNHSFATTFLHNINVNIWFNRLEISSSLRLSALDAEVYSGDRKMLVEENLPINGNRWDFIIERMSFDGTEFTLWKFCHLQRGGFLLFPVRAGYGGRS
;
A
#
# COMPACT_ATOMS: atom_id res chain seq x y z
N MET A 1 -9.96 28.32 -4.92
CA MET A 1 -9.39 28.36 -3.60
C MET A 1 -10.45 28.19 -2.55
N CYS A 2 -10.06 27.76 -1.36
CA CYS A 2 -11.00 27.56 -0.29
C CYS A 2 -11.52 28.88 0.22
N SER A 3 -12.81 28.92 0.45
CA SER A 3 -13.45 30.12 0.92
C SER A 3 -13.16 30.34 2.40
N MET A 4 -13.55 31.48 2.89
CA MET A 4 -13.49 31.77 4.29
C MET A 4 -14.56 31.09 5.10
N ASP A 5 -15.52 30.49 4.45
CA ASP A 5 -16.54 29.71 5.14
C ASP A 5 -15.90 28.46 5.73
N ARG A 6 -16.21 28.18 7.01
CA ARG A 6 -15.58 27.06 7.70
C ARG A 6 -15.93 25.73 7.06
N ILE A 7 -17.15 25.59 6.61
CA ILE A 7 -17.59 24.34 5.97
C ILE A 7 -16.85 24.15 4.65
N GLU A 8 -16.69 25.21 3.90
CA GLU A 8 -15.95 25.13 2.64
C GLU A 8 -14.49 24.82 2.89
N ASN A 9 -13.91 25.35 3.95
CA ASN A 9 -12.53 25.03 4.30
C ASN A 9 -12.39 23.53 4.61
N THR A 10 -13.33 22.97 5.34
CA THR A 10 -13.32 21.54 5.63
C THR A 10 -13.44 20.72 4.36
N ASN A 11 -14.36 21.09 3.46
CA ASN A 11 -14.51 20.39 2.18
C ASN A 11 -13.25 20.50 1.34
N CYS A 12 -12.62 21.66 1.34
CA CYS A 12 -11.40 21.87 0.61
C CYS A 12 -10.27 20.98 1.13
N SER A 13 -10.17 20.87 2.45
CA SER A 13 -9.18 19.99 3.06
C SER A 13 -9.43 18.53 2.71
N GLN A 14 -10.68 18.11 2.67
CA GLN A 14 -11.02 16.74 2.28
C GLN A 14 -10.67 16.48 0.82
N LEU A 15 -10.95 17.45 -0.06
CA LEU A 15 -10.58 17.32 -1.46
C LEU A 15 -9.07 17.27 -1.64
N ASP A 16 -8.33 18.07 -0.88
CA ASP A 16 -6.89 18.05 -0.93
C ASP A 16 -6.34 16.70 -0.47
N PHE A 17 -6.95 16.13 0.58
CA PHE A 17 -6.55 14.83 1.09
C PHE A 17 -6.77 13.75 0.03
N PHE A 18 -7.94 13.73 -0.60
CA PHE A 18 -8.25 12.76 -1.65
C PHE A 18 -7.30 12.91 -2.82
N ARG A 19 -7.02 14.13 -3.23
CA ARG A 19 -6.11 14.38 -4.34
C ARG A 19 -4.72 13.87 -4.01
N GLU A 20 -4.26 14.14 -2.80
CA GLU A 20 -2.92 13.70 -2.39
C GLU A 20 -2.83 12.17 -2.36
N MET A 21 -3.88 11.50 -1.89
CA MET A 21 -3.93 10.04 -1.88
C MET A 21 -3.82 9.49 -3.29
N GLN A 22 -4.59 10.06 -4.23
CA GLN A 22 -4.58 9.58 -5.60
C GLN A 22 -3.24 9.84 -6.27
N LEU A 23 -2.63 11.00 -6.02
CA LEU A 23 -1.30 11.29 -6.55
C LEU A 23 -0.27 10.31 -5.98
N THR A 24 -0.40 9.99 -4.70
CA THR A 24 0.53 9.08 -4.04
C THR A 24 0.52 7.70 -4.70
N VAL A 25 -0.66 7.12 -4.92
CA VAL A 25 -0.73 5.80 -5.56
C VAL A 25 -0.30 5.87 -7.01
N ASN A 26 -0.54 6.99 -7.68
CA ASN A 26 -0.19 7.14 -9.09
C ASN A 26 1.30 7.33 -9.33
N LEU A 27 2.08 7.61 -8.27
CA LEU A 27 3.54 7.68 -8.41
C LEU A 27 4.15 6.31 -8.69
N SER A 28 3.46 5.24 -8.34
CA SER A 28 3.96 3.89 -8.57
C SER A 28 3.50 3.38 -9.92
N SER A 29 4.41 2.74 -10.65
CA SER A 29 4.05 2.01 -11.87
C SER A 29 3.59 0.59 -11.54
N HIS A 30 3.80 0.14 -10.31
CA HIS A 30 3.36 -1.17 -9.84
C HIS A 30 2.01 -1.05 -9.15
N PRO A 31 1.29 -2.17 -8.99
CA PRO A 31 0.02 -2.13 -8.26
C PRO A 31 0.20 -1.52 -6.87
N ALA A 32 -0.60 -0.51 -6.58
CA ALA A 32 -0.52 0.18 -5.30
C ALA A 32 -1.91 0.59 -4.84
N CYS A 33 -2.10 0.55 -3.52
CA CYS A 33 -3.33 1.01 -2.92
C CYS A 33 -3.04 1.61 -1.55
N ILE A 34 -4.04 2.30 -1.01
CA ILE A 34 -3.94 2.94 0.30
C ILE A 34 -4.97 2.30 1.23
N ARG A 35 -4.51 1.93 2.41
CA ARG A 35 -5.37 1.44 3.47
C ARG A 35 -5.39 2.44 4.60
N LEU A 36 -6.59 2.77 5.05
CA LEU A 36 -6.78 3.70 6.14
C LEU A 36 -6.70 2.97 7.47
N ARG A 37 -6.61 3.75 8.54
CA ARG A 37 -6.40 3.18 9.87
C ARG A 37 -7.55 2.29 10.33
N ASP A 38 -8.75 2.55 9.83
CA ASP A 38 -9.91 1.72 10.18
C ASP A 38 -9.96 0.40 9.40
N GLY A 39 -8.98 0.16 8.53
CA GLY A 39 -8.91 -1.07 7.75
C GLY A 39 -9.56 -0.99 6.39
N SER A 40 -10.20 0.11 6.05
CA SER A 40 -10.81 0.26 4.72
C SER A 40 -9.75 0.70 3.71
N PHE A 41 -9.99 0.37 2.44
CA PHE A 41 -9.14 0.79 1.35
C PHE A 41 -9.77 2.01 0.68
N SER A 42 -8.98 3.04 0.44
CA SER A 42 -9.52 4.30 -0.05
C SER A 42 -9.18 4.57 -1.51
N HIS A 43 -7.96 4.25 -1.92
CA HIS A 43 -7.47 4.60 -3.26
C HIS A 43 -6.62 3.48 -3.81
N PHE A 44 -6.58 3.38 -5.12
CA PHE A 44 -5.68 2.46 -5.81
C PHE A 44 -5.34 3.06 -7.17
N ASN A 45 -4.25 2.59 -7.75
CA ASN A 45 -3.86 3.07 -9.06
C ASN A 45 -4.39 2.12 -10.15
N HIS A 46 -4.17 2.52 -11.40
CA HIS A 46 -4.65 1.75 -12.55
C HIS A 46 -4.03 0.36 -12.58
N SER A 47 -2.75 0.26 -12.27
CA SER A 47 -2.06 -1.03 -12.25
C SER A 47 -2.68 -2.00 -11.25
N PHE A 48 -3.08 -1.51 -10.08
CA PHE A 48 -3.76 -2.32 -9.09
C PHE A 48 -5.11 -2.82 -9.62
N ALA A 49 -5.87 -1.91 -10.22
CA ALA A 49 -7.19 -2.27 -10.74
C ALA A 49 -7.10 -3.32 -11.84
N THR A 50 -6.17 -3.15 -12.78
CA THR A 50 -6.05 -4.09 -13.89
C THR A 50 -5.45 -5.42 -13.47
N THR A 51 -4.58 -5.43 -12.48
CA THR A 51 -3.92 -6.65 -12.02
C THR A 51 -4.81 -7.47 -11.10
N PHE A 52 -5.51 -6.82 -10.17
CA PHE A 52 -6.16 -7.53 -9.10
C PHE A 52 -7.69 -7.43 -9.10
N LEU A 53 -8.27 -6.31 -9.52
CA LEU A 53 -9.68 -6.09 -9.22
C LEU A 53 -10.63 -6.66 -10.25
N HIS A 54 -10.35 -6.50 -11.55
CA HIS A 54 -11.22 -7.04 -12.60
C HIS A 54 -12.69 -6.71 -12.34
N ASN A 55 -12.95 -5.43 -12.03
CA ASN A 55 -14.29 -4.88 -11.78
C ASN A 55 -14.91 -5.28 -10.45
N ILE A 56 -14.16 -5.88 -9.53
CA ILE A 56 -14.68 -6.09 -8.18
C ILE A 56 -14.18 -4.98 -7.26
N ASN A 57 -14.90 -4.80 -6.17
CA ASN A 57 -14.54 -3.83 -5.14
C ASN A 57 -13.27 -4.27 -4.42
N VAL A 58 -12.44 -3.31 -4.02
CA VAL A 58 -11.17 -3.64 -3.39
C VAL A 58 -11.35 -4.37 -2.06
N ASN A 59 -12.39 -4.05 -1.31
CA ASN A 59 -12.65 -4.76 -0.05
C ASN A 59 -13.08 -6.19 -0.31
N ILE A 60 -13.83 -6.42 -1.38
CA ILE A 60 -14.19 -7.78 -1.78
C ILE A 60 -12.94 -8.54 -2.21
N TRP A 61 -12.06 -7.90 -2.98
CA TRP A 61 -10.79 -8.50 -3.37
C TRP A 61 -9.99 -8.96 -2.15
N PHE A 62 -9.87 -8.10 -1.15
CA PHE A 62 -9.10 -8.44 0.04
C PHE A 62 -9.70 -9.63 0.77
N ASN A 63 -11.03 -9.69 0.87
CA ASN A 63 -11.71 -10.77 1.57
C ASN A 63 -11.64 -12.09 0.82
N ARG A 64 -11.29 -12.06 -0.46
CA ARG A 64 -11.16 -13.27 -1.28
C ARG A 64 -9.74 -13.80 -1.36
N LEU A 65 -8.80 -13.12 -0.74
CA LEU A 65 -7.41 -13.59 -0.73
C LEU A 65 -7.28 -14.88 0.07
N GLU A 66 -6.21 -15.61 -0.18
CA GLU A 66 -5.84 -16.72 0.68
C GLU A 66 -5.80 -16.24 2.13
N ILE A 67 -6.34 -17.03 3.04
CA ILE A 67 -6.47 -16.60 4.43
C ILE A 67 -5.10 -16.27 5.02
N SER A 68 -4.10 -17.11 4.74
CA SER A 68 -2.75 -16.85 5.25
C SER A 68 -2.20 -15.52 4.75
N SER A 69 -2.50 -15.16 3.50
CA SER A 69 -2.02 -13.91 2.92
C SER A 69 -2.73 -12.70 3.51
N SER A 70 -4.05 -12.77 3.64
CA SER A 70 -4.79 -11.64 4.22
C SER A 70 -4.41 -11.41 5.68
N LEU A 71 -4.19 -12.49 6.44
CA LEU A 71 -3.73 -12.37 7.82
C LEU A 71 -2.33 -11.77 7.88
N ARG A 72 -1.45 -12.19 6.98
CA ARG A 72 -0.09 -11.65 6.96
C ARG A 72 -0.08 -10.17 6.58
N LEU A 73 -0.86 -9.80 5.58
CA LEU A 73 -0.98 -8.40 5.18
C LEU A 73 -1.50 -7.53 6.32
N SER A 74 -2.52 -8.02 7.01
CA SER A 74 -3.08 -7.28 8.15
C SER A 74 -2.08 -7.15 9.29
N ALA A 75 -1.29 -8.19 9.54
CA ALA A 75 -0.27 -8.15 10.58
C ALA A 75 0.83 -7.15 10.25
N LEU A 76 1.26 -7.11 8.99
CA LEU A 76 2.27 -6.14 8.57
C LEU A 76 1.73 -4.72 8.66
N ASP A 77 0.48 -4.52 8.30
CA ASP A 77 -0.16 -3.22 8.39
C ASP A 77 -0.20 -2.73 9.84
N ALA A 78 -0.59 -3.60 10.76
CA ALA A 78 -0.62 -3.26 12.18
C ALA A 78 0.78 -2.95 12.69
N GLU A 79 1.77 -3.69 12.21
CA GLU A 79 3.14 -3.52 12.68
C GLU A 79 3.71 -2.15 12.27
N VAL A 80 3.45 -1.68 11.05
CA VAL A 80 3.96 -0.37 10.66
C VAL A 80 3.24 0.76 11.38
N TYR A 81 1.97 0.55 11.79
CA TYR A 81 1.28 1.58 12.56
C TYR A 81 1.82 1.68 13.99
N SER A 82 2.18 0.57 14.60
CA SER A 82 2.53 0.55 16.02
C SER A 82 4.03 0.45 16.28
N GLY A 83 4.83 0.09 15.28
CA GLY A 83 6.24 -0.17 15.48
C GLY A 83 7.12 1.03 15.17
N ASP A 84 8.42 0.81 15.34
CA ASP A 84 9.41 1.83 15.05
C ASP A 84 9.67 1.97 13.56
N ARG A 85 9.38 0.96 12.78
CA ARG A 85 9.66 0.95 11.36
C ARG A 85 8.50 1.54 10.60
N LYS A 86 8.83 2.44 9.70
CA LYS A 86 7.82 3.03 8.83
C LYS A 86 7.59 2.23 7.56
N MET A 87 8.44 1.26 7.28
CA MET A 87 8.36 0.47 6.05
C MET A 87 8.76 -0.96 6.34
N LEU A 88 8.02 -1.89 5.77
CA LEU A 88 8.30 -3.32 5.85
C LEU A 88 8.20 -3.94 4.46
N VAL A 89 8.93 -5.02 4.25
CA VAL A 89 8.93 -5.76 2.99
C VAL A 89 8.66 -7.22 3.31
N GLU A 90 7.76 -7.82 2.53
CA GLU A 90 7.49 -9.26 2.62
C GLU A 90 7.64 -9.85 1.23
N GLU A 91 8.48 -10.86 1.09
CA GLU A 91 8.76 -11.46 -0.21
C GLU A 91 7.92 -12.71 -0.43
N ASN A 92 7.60 -12.96 -1.68
CA ASN A 92 6.92 -14.20 -2.11
C ASN A 92 5.58 -14.43 -1.45
N LEU A 93 4.80 -13.39 -1.32
CA LEU A 93 3.47 -13.49 -0.73
C LEU A 93 2.49 -13.97 -1.80
N PRO A 94 1.71 -15.04 -1.54
CA PRO A 94 0.74 -15.48 -2.53
C PRO A 94 -0.47 -14.55 -2.55
N ILE A 95 -0.80 -14.10 -3.76
CA ILE A 95 -1.99 -13.26 -4.00
C ILE A 95 -2.74 -13.91 -5.14
N ASN A 96 -3.82 -14.61 -4.83
CA ASN A 96 -4.69 -15.27 -5.81
C ASN A 96 -3.92 -16.17 -6.77
N GLY A 97 -3.02 -16.97 -6.20
CA GLY A 97 -2.29 -17.95 -6.98
C GLY A 97 -0.97 -17.49 -7.56
N ASN A 98 -0.70 -16.21 -7.54
CA ASN A 98 0.58 -15.67 -8.01
C ASN A 98 1.37 -15.13 -6.85
N ARG A 99 2.68 -15.13 -6.98
CA ARG A 99 3.56 -14.65 -5.93
C ARG A 99 3.99 -13.23 -6.21
N TRP A 100 3.92 -12.42 -5.15
CA TRP A 100 4.28 -11.01 -5.22
C TRP A 100 5.18 -10.65 -4.07
N ASP A 101 6.03 -9.67 -4.28
CA ASP A 101 6.72 -9.02 -3.18
C ASP A 101 5.89 -7.83 -2.75
N PHE A 102 5.78 -7.64 -1.45
CA PHE A 102 4.90 -6.65 -0.87
C PHE A 102 5.72 -5.64 -0.10
N ILE A 103 5.48 -4.37 -0.37
CA ILE A 103 6.11 -3.27 0.35
C ILE A 103 5.00 -2.45 0.97
N ILE A 104 5.11 -2.21 2.27
CA ILE A 104 4.14 -1.39 2.98
C ILE A 104 4.89 -0.26 3.67
N GLU A 105 4.32 0.92 3.59
CA GLU A 105 4.94 2.12 4.13
C GLU A 105 3.89 2.94 4.87
N ARG A 106 4.23 3.38 6.10
CA ARG A 106 3.37 4.30 6.83
C ARG A 106 3.63 5.70 6.36
N MET A 107 2.57 6.39 6.01
CA MET A 107 2.64 7.75 5.50
C MET A 107 1.67 8.62 6.26
N SER A 108 1.83 9.92 6.12
CA SER A 108 0.87 10.84 6.70
C SER A 108 0.72 12.03 5.79
N PHE A 109 -0.46 12.60 5.81
CA PHE A 109 -0.75 13.85 5.14
C PHE A 109 -1.70 14.64 6.02
N ASP A 110 -1.29 15.85 6.36
CA ASP A 110 -2.11 16.77 7.15
C ASP A 110 -2.57 16.12 8.46
N GLY A 111 -1.63 15.42 9.12
CA GLY A 111 -1.90 14.81 10.42
C GLY A 111 -2.63 13.48 10.37
N THR A 112 -3.04 13.03 9.20
CA THR A 112 -3.75 11.76 9.06
C THR A 112 -2.77 10.69 8.56
N GLU A 113 -2.68 9.59 9.30
CA GLU A 113 -1.81 8.48 8.92
C GLU A 113 -2.56 7.45 8.09
N PHE A 114 -1.83 6.85 7.16
CA PHE A 114 -2.35 5.76 6.33
C PHE A 114 -1.18 4.89 5.92
N THR A 115 -1.47 3.74 5.32
CA THR A 115 -0.42 2.88 4.78
C THR A 115 -0.55 2.81 3.27
N LEU A 116 0.61 2.84 2.62
CA LEU A 116 0.72 2.64 1.18
C LEU A 116 1.19 1.22 0.95
N TRP A 117 0.41 0.46 0.20
CA TRP A 117 0.67 -0.93 -0.14
C TRP A 117 1.11 -1.01 -1.59
N LYS A 118 2.27 -1.60 -1.84
CA LYS A 118 2.76 -1.81 -3.20
C LYS A 118 3.08 -3.27 -3.41
N PHE A 119 2.73 -3.77 -4.59
CA PHE A 119 3.01 -5.15 -4.99
C PHE A 119 3.91 -5.11 -6.21
N CYS A 120 5.03 -5.82 -6.14
CA CYS A 120 6.02 -5.77 -7.20
C CYS A 120 6.77 -7.10 -7.25
N HIS A 121 7.77 -7.15 -8.09
CA HIS A 121 8.68 -8.30 -8.15
C HIS A 121 10.09 -7.74 -7.98
N LEU A 122 10.63 -7.91 -6.78
CA LEU A 122 11.95 -7.41 -6.49
C LEU A 122 12.99 -8.27 -7.19
N GLN A 123 14.06 -7.65 -7.63
CA GLN A 123 15.15 -8.39 -8.22
C GLN A 123 15.89 -9.15 -7.14
N ARG A 124 16.20 -10.38 -7.44
CA ARG A 124 16.91 -11.26 -6.51
C ARG A 124 18.20 -11.75 -7.12
N GLY A 125 19.14 -12.02 -6.26
CA GLY A 125 20.43 -12.49 -6.68
C GLY A 125 21.17 -11.44 -7.44
N GLY A 126 20.77 -10.40 -7.39
CA GLY A 126 21.28 -9.36 -8.11
C GLY A 126 22.59 -8.93 -7.78
N PHE A 127 23.10 -9.05 -8.12
CA PHE A 127 23.96 -8.65 -8.26
C PHE A 127 24.13 -7.54 -7.92
N LEU A 128 24.23 -7.35 -7.91
CA LEU A 128 24.24 -6.69 -7.65
C LEU A 128 24.00 -6.02 -6.88
N LEU A 129 23.99 -5.66 -6.79
CA LEU A 129 23.56 -5.05 -6.19
C LEU A 129 23.46 -4.88 -5.01
N PHE A 130 23.65 -4.85 -4.86
CA PHE A 130 23.39 -4.75 -3.88
C PHE A 130 23.46 -5.14 -2.93
N PRO A 131 23.92 -5.31 -2.95
CA PRO A 131 23.70 -5.89 -2.24
C PRO A 131 23.11 -6.12 -1.31
N VAL A 132 22.74 -5.86 -1.49
CA VAL A 132 22.14 -6.02 -0.78
C VAL A 132 21.63 -6.68 -0.13
N ARG A 133 21.59 -6.88 -0.51
CA ARG A 133 21.00 -7.62 0.06
C ARG A 133 21.46 -8.31 0.92
N ALA A 134 22.18 -8.17 0.69
CA ALA A 134 22.69 -8.85 1.42
C ALA A 134 22.24 -9.13 2.59
N GLY A 135 21.97 -8.85 2.79
CA GLY A 135 21.61 -9.18 3.73
C GLY A 135 20.47 -9.68 4.10
N TYR A 136 20.08 -9.62 3.57
CA TYR A 136 19.08 -10.17 3.89
C TYR A 136 18.96 -11.28 3.47
N GLY A 137 19.59 -11.33 3.13
CA GLY A 137 19.63 -12.14 2.70
C GLY A 137 19.58 -12.99 2.64
N GLY A 138 19.66 -13.20 2.88
CA GLY A 138 19.66 -14.00 2.71
C GLY A 138 19.23 -14.62 2.33
N ARG A 139 19.26 -14.52 1.89
CA ARG A 139 18.86 -14.98 1.44
C ARG A 139 19.24 -15.43 0.85
N SER A 140 19.62 -15.45 0.55
CA SER A 140 19.86 -15.76 0.10
C SER A 140 19.73 -16.08 -0.02
#